data_c633f48458b9a8b83ddc7fe4f76b2491
#
_entry.id   c633f48458b9a8b83ddc7fe4f76b2491
#
_cell.length_a   1.000
_cell.length_b   1.000
_cell.length_c   1.000
_cell.angle_alpha   90.00
_cell.angle_beta   90.00
_cell.angle_gamma   90.00
#
_symmetry.space_group_name_H-M   'P 1'
#
loop_
_entity.id
_entity.type
_entity.pdbx_description
1 polymer ?
#
loop_
_entity_poly.entity_id
_entity_poly.type
_entity_poly.pdbx_seq_one_letter_code
_entity_poly.pdbx_strand_id
1 'polypeptide(L)'
;VLRRANGFYTDFAADIAYHRNKFAVRGFDKVINIWGADHHGHVARLKGAMDALGLDGEHRLDIVLMQLVKLVRDGEVVRMSKRTGKAISLTDLLDEIPVDACRWFFNAKPDTQMEFDLGLAVREDSENPVYYVQYAYARICTLLKALAAEGHTVPAAADADLSVLTADEEKA
;
A
#
# COMPACT_ATOMS: atom_id res chain seq x y z
N VAL A 1 16.19 25.18 -11.64
CA VAL A 1 17.35 25.04 -12.53
C VAL A 1 17.40 23.62 -13.07
N LEU A 2 17.42 23.45 -14.39
CA LEU A 2 17.52 22.14 -15.06
C LEU A 2 18.97 21.77 -15.39
N ARG A 3 19.82 22.76 -15.62
CA ARG A 3 21.23 22.58 -15.92
C ARG A 3 22.08 23.44 -14.99
N ARG A 4 23.07 22.84 -14.36
CA ARG A 4 24.00 23.53 -13.46
C ARG A 4 25.03 24.37 -14.26
N ALA A 5 25.69 25.32 -13.61
CA ALA A 5 26.71 26.15 -14.24
C ALA A 5 27.87 25.34 -14.83
N ASN A 6 28.18 24.19 -14.25
CA ASN A 6 29.19 23.25 -14.72
C ASN A 6 28.75 22.41 -15.94
N GLY A 7 27.57 22.67 -16.50
CA GLY A 7 27.06 21.98 -17.68
C GLY A 7 26.31 20.67 -17.43
N PHE A 8 26.33 20.11 -16.21
CA PHE A 8 25.59 18.89 -15.89
C PHE A 8 24.10 19.18 -15.64
N TYR A 9 23.26 18.23 -16.01
CA TYR A 9 21.84 18.28 -15.69
C TYR A 9 21.58 17.95 -14.21
N THR A 10 20.48 18.48 -13.69
CA THR A 10 20.03 18.18 -12.34
C THR A 10 19.17 16.92 -12.34
N ASP A 11 18.97 16.32 -11.15
CA ASP A 11 18.08 15.17 -10.99
C ASP A 11 16.66 15.49 -11.46
N PHE A 12 16.20 16.75 -11.26
CA PHE A 12 14.91 17.19 -11.75
C PHE A 12 14.79 17.15 -13.28
N ALA A 13 15.86 17.44 -14.01
CA ALA A 13 15.87 17.30 -15.47
C ALA A 13 15.77 15.83 -15.90
N ALA A 14 16.41 14.93 -15.15
CA ALA A 14 16.29 13.49 -15.37
C ALA A 14 14.86 12.99 -15.08
N ASP A 15 14.24 13.47 -14.01
CA ASP A 15 12.85 13.14 -13.66
C ASP A 15 11.88 13.58 -14.76
N ILE A 16 12.03 14.80 -15.28
CA ILE A 16 11.22 15.30 -16.40
C ILE A 16 11.36 14.40 -17.62
N ALA A 17 12.59 14.06 -17.99
CA ALA A 17 12.84 13.20 -19.14
C ALA A 17 12.25 11.80 -18.97
N TYR A 18 12.36 11.25 -17.75
CA TYR A 18 11.79 9.94 -17.42
C TYR A 18 10.27 9.93 -17.50
N HIS A 19 9.60 10.95 -16.97
CA HIS A 19 8.14 11.05 -17.03
C HIS A 19 7.65 11.33 -18.46
N ARG A 20 8.38 12.16 -19.23
CA ARG A 20 8.10 12.29 -20.66
C ARG A 20 8.20 10.94 -21.38
N ASN A 21 9.17 10.11 -21.04
CA ASN A 21 9.28 8.76 -21.61
C ASN A 21 8.04 7.91 -21.26
N LYS A 22 7.57 7.95 -20.00
CA LYS A 22 6.38 7.22 -19.59
C LYS A 22 5.15 7.63 -20.41
N PHE A 23 4.88 8.91 -20.55
CA PHE A 23 3.70 9.43 -21.23
C PHE A 23 3.80 9.39 -22.76
N ALA A 24 4.88 9.96 -23.32
CA ALA A 24 4.98 10.20 -24.75
C ALA A 24 5.58 9.04 -25.54
N VAL A 25 6.46 8.22 -24.92
CA VAL A 25 7.13 7.11 -25.61
C VAL A 25 6.46 5.78 -25.28
N ARG A 26 6.18 5.52 -23.99
CA ARG A 26 5.55 4.27 -23.54
C ARG A 26 4.03 4.33 -23.61
N GLY A 27 3.44 5.51 -23.76
CA GLY A 27 2.00 5.69 -24.00
C GLY A 27 1.09 5.41 -22.80
N PHE A 28 1.60 5.55 -21.58
CA PHE A 28 0.73 5.37 -20.40
C PHE A 28 -0.28 6.52 -20.29
N ASP A 29 -1.54 6.19 -20.13
CA ASP A 29 -2.60 7.17 -19.90
C ASP A 29 -2.47 7.81 -18.53
N LYS A 30 -2.06 7.03 -17.53
CA LYS A 30 -1.88 7.48 -16.15
C LYS A 30 -0.57 6.95 -15.56
N VAL A 31 0.11 7.80 -14.81
CA VAL A 31 1.33 7.46 -14.07
C VAL A 31 1.10 7.74 -12.60
N ILE A 32 1.44 6.77 -11.76
CA ILE A 32 1.36 6.88 -10.30
C ILE A 32 2.79 6.77 -9.75
N ASN A 33 3.22 7.81 -9.05
CA ASN A 33 4.46 7.80 -8.29
C ASN A 33 4.17 7.60 -6.80
N ILE A 34 4.96 6.76 -6.15
CA ILE A 34 4.90 6.57 -4.69
C ILE A 34 6.19 7.16 -4.12
N TRP A 35 6.08 8.23 -3.34
CA TRP A 35 7.20 8.97 -2.79
C TRP A 35 7.16 9.06 -1.28
N GLY A 36 8.31 9.23 -0.65
CA GLY A 36 8.39 9.64 0.75
C GLY A 36 7.83 11.07 0.93
N ALA A 37 7.20 11.33 2.05
CA ALA A 37 6.55 12.62 2.32
C ALA A 37 7.53 13.81 2.35
N ASP A 38 8.83 13.57 2.54
CA ASP A 38 9.90 14.55 2.40
C ASP A 38 10.02 15.14 0.99
N HIS A 39 9.49 14.45 -0.03
CA HIS A 39 9.42 14.92 -1.42
C HIS A 39 8.17 15.75 -1.74
N HIS A 40 7.30 16.05 -0.77
CA HIS A 40 6.07 16.82 -0.96
C HIS A 40 6.30 18.12 -1.77
N GLY A 41 7.36 18.89 -1.47
CA GLY A 41 7.68 20.12 -2.20
C GLY A 41 8.07 19.92 -3.68
N HIS A 42 8.23 18.67 -4.12
CA HIS A 42 8.58 18.32 -5.50
C HIS A 42 7.33 18.03 -6.36
N VAL A 43 6.20 17.75 -5.75
CA VAL A 43 4.95 17.34 -6.40
C VAL A 43 4.49 18.37 -7.43
N ALA A 44 4.21 19.60 -6.99
CA ALA A 44 3.72 20.67 -7.87
C ALA A 44 4.71 21.01 -8.98
N ARG A 45 6.01 20.90 -8.69
CA ARG A 45 7.07 21.18 -9.66
C ARG A 45 7.09 20.15 -10.79
N LEU A 46 6.91 18.86 -10.46
CA LEU A 46 6.91 17.82 -11.48
C LEU A 46 5.62 17.84 -12.30
N LYS A 47 4.47 18.02 -11.67
CA LYS A 47 3.18 18.21 -12.37
C LYS A 47 3.25 19.40 -13.34
N GLY A 48 3.68 20.57 -12.87
CA GLY A 48 3.84 21.75 -13.71
C GLY A 48 4.84 21.59 -14.85
N ALA A 49 5.91 20.78 -14.66
CA ALA A 49 6.81 20.45 -15.74
C ALA A 49 6.17 19.56 -16.81
N MET A 50 5.29 18.62 -16.40
CA MET A 50 4.52 17.82 -17.36
C MET A 50 3.50 18.66 -18.12
N ASP A 51 2.82 19.58 -17.45
CA ASP A 51 1.91 20.53 -18.11
C ASP A 51 2.64 21.40 -19.13
N ALA A 52 3.82 21.90 -18.78
CA ALA A 52 4.67 22.69 -19.69
C ALA A 52 5.11 21.90 -20.94
N LEU A 53 5.13 20.58 -20.87
CA LEU A 53 5.40 19.68 -21.99
C LEU A 53 4.13 19.25 -22.74
N GLY A 54 2.94 19.74 -22.37
CA GLY A 54 1.65 19.35 -22.95
C GLY A 54 1.22 17.93 -22.60
N LEU A 55 1.70 17.38 -21.46
CA LEU A 55 1.44 16.00 -21.05
C LEU A 55 0.34 15.88 -19.99
N ASP A 56 -0.33 16.97 -19.63
CA ASP A 56 -1.44 17.01 -18.67
C ASP A 56 -1.08 16.38 -17.32
N GLY A 57 -0.04 16.94 -16.70
CA GLY A 57 0.49 16.42 -15.43
C GLY A 57 -0.51 16.50 -14.29
N GLU A 58 -1.41 17.47 -14.31
CA GLU A 58 -2.41 17.62 -13.24
C GLU A 58 -3.36 16.43 -13.18
N HIS A 59 -3.84 15.92 -14.30
CA HIS A 59 -4.83 14.84 -14.34
C HIS A 59 -4.22 13.45 -14.57
N ARG A 60 -3.06 13.38 -15.21
CA ARG A 60 -2.43 12.10 -15.59
C ARG A 60 -1.31 11.65 -14.67
N LEU A 61 -0.78 12.53 -13.81
CA LEU A 61 0.27 12.20 -12.84
C LEU A 61 -0.26 12.24 -11.42
N ASP A 62 -0.50 11.08 -10.83
CA ASP A 62 -0.81 10.94 -9.42
C ASP A 62 0.47 10.73 -8.60
N ILE A 63 0.55 11.41 -7.47
CA ILE A 63 1.67 11.23 -6.54
C ILE A 63 1.12 10.90 -5.17
N VAL A 64 1.40 9.68 -4.73
CA VAL A 64 1.06 9.19 -3.40
C VAL A 64 2.24 9.47 -2.48
N LEU A 65 2.02 10.32 -1.49
CA LEU A 65 3.03 10.63 -0.48
C LEU A 65 2.86 9.67 0.70
N MET A 66 3.90 8.91 1.00
CA MET A 66 3.91 7.97 2.11
C MET A 66 4.84 8.44 3.21
N GLN A 67 4.40 8.30 4.45
CA GLN A 67 5.24 8.57 5.61
C GLN A 67 6.26 7.45 5.84
N LEU A 68 7.36 7.80 6.49
CA LEU A 68 8.39 6.84 6.84
C LEU A 68 7.86 5.86 7.89
N VAL A 69 8.00 4.56 7.62
CA VAL A 69 7.62 3.50 8.56
C VAL A 69 8.78 3.22 9.51
N LYS A 70 8.51 3.23 10.81
CA LYS A 70 9.44 2.78 11.84
C LYS A 70 9.18 1.32 12.14
N LEU A 71 10.19 0.48 12.05
CA LEU A 71 10.11 -0.89 12.51
C LEU A 71 10.39 -0.94 14.01
N VAL A 72 9.48 -1.56 14.78
CA VAL A 72 9.57 -1.68 16.23
C VAL A 72 9.52 -3.15 16.63
N ARG A 73 10.25 -3.53 17.67
CA ARG A 73 10.18 -4.85 18.29
C ARG A 73 10.39 -4.70 19.80
N ASP A 74 9.46 -5.23 20.57
CA ASP A 74 9.51 -5.16 22.05
C ASP A 74 9.64 -3.70 22.55
N GLY A 75 8.99 -2.75 21.87
CA GLY A 75 9.05 -1.32 22.18
C GLY A 75 10.31 -0.58 21.70
N GLU A 76 11.28 -1.28 21.10
CA GLU A 76 12.53 -0.70 20.64
C GLU A 76 12.56 -0.54 19.11
N VAL A 77 13.10 0.58 18.61
CA VAL A 77 13.25 0.81 17.17
C VAL A 77 14.33 -0.09 16.58
N VAL A 78 13.94 -0.91 15.61
CA VAL A 78 14.85 -1.82 14.91
C VAL A 78 15.43 -1.11 13.67
N ARG A 79 16.72 -0.83 13.69
CA ARG A 79 17.42 -0.11 12.62
C ARG A 79 18.27 -0.98 11.71
N MET A 80 18.60 -2.18 12.17
CA MET A 80 19.54 -3.07 11.50
C MET A 80 19.03 -4.51 11.50
N SER A 81 19.26 -5.22 10.40
CA SER A 81 18.98 -6.65 10.30
C SER A 81 19.87 -7.45 11.28
N LYS A 82 19.26 -8.36 12.03
CA LYS A 82 19.98 -9.27 12.93
C LYS A 82 20.96 -10.16 12.17
N ARG A 83 20.63 -10.51 10.92
CA ARG A 83 21.43 -11.42 10.09
C ARG A 83 22.62 -10.74 9.44
N THR A 84 22.47 -9.52 8.94
CA THR A 84 23.46 -8.87 8.10
C THR A 84 24.17 -7.69 8.78
N GLY A 85 23.66 -7.20 9.90
CA GLY A 85 24.18 -5.99 10.56
C GLY A 85 24.01 -4.71 9.72
N LYS A 86 23.25 -4.77 8.62
CA LYS A 86 22.94 -3.65 7.71
C LYS A 86 21.51 -3.16 7.93
N ALA A 87 21.13 -2.09 7.26
CA ALA A 87 19.73 -1.66 7.23
C ALA A 87 18.81 -2.82 6.81
N ILE A 88 17.62 -2.90 7.41
CA ILE A 88 16.67 -3.97 7.11
C ILE A 88 16.17 -3.77 5.68
N SER A 89 16.38 -4.77 4.85
CA SER A 89 15.80 -4.82 3.50
C SER A 89 14.38 -5.38 3.56
N LEU A 90 13.62 -5.18 2.48
CA LEU A 90 12.30 -5.81 2.33
C LEU A 90 12.41 -7.35 2.38
N THR A 91 13.46 -7.92 1.81
CA THR A 91 13.72 -9.37 1.87
C THR A 91 13.91 -9.85 3.31
N ASP A 92 14.73 -9.14 4.10
CA ASP A 92 14.92 -9.48 5.52
C ASP A 92 13.60 -9.44 6.29
N LEU A 93 12.72 -8.47 5.98
CA LEU A 93 11.42 -8.35 6.60
C LEU A 93 10.51 -9.52 6.23
N LEU A 94 10.45 -9.88 4.94
CA LEU A 94 9.59 -10.96 4.43
C LEU A 94 10.07 -12.36 4.84
N ASP A 95 11.34 -12.51 5.24
CA ASP A 95 11.86 -13.74 5.84
C ASP A 95 11.30 -13.99 7.26
N GLU A 96 10.88 -12.92 7.96
CA GLU A 96 10.34 -13.01 9.33
C GLU A 96 8.82 -12.84 9.40
N ILE A 97 8.25 -11.97 8.56
CA ILE A 97 6.86 -11.53 8.66
C ILE A 97 6.06 -12.04 7.46
N PRO A 98 4.89 -12.66 7.67
CA PRO A 98 4.02 -13.08 6.58
C PRO A 98 3.67 -11.94 5.64
N VAL A 99 3.66 -12.21 4.33
CA VAL A 99 3.36 -11.22 3.28
C VAL A 99 2.03 -10.52 3.53
N ASP A 100 1.00 -11.25 3.97
CA ASP A 100 -0.32 -10.69 4.25
C ASP A 100 -0.27 -9.65 5.38
N ALA A 101 0.50 -9.92 6.44
CA ALA A 101 0.71 -8.98 7.52
C ALA A 101 1.44 -7.72 7.03
N CYS A 102 2.52 -7.89 6.26
CA CYS A 102 3.23 -6.74 5.66
C CYS A 102 2.29 -5.90 4.79
N ARG A 103 1.52 -6.52 3.90
CA ARG A 103 0.58 -5.82 3.03
C ARG A 103 -0.50 -5.08 3.82
N TRP A 104 -1.04 -5.70 4.85
CA TRP A 104 -2.04 -5.07 5.71
C TRP A 104 -1.47 -3.82 6.39
N PHE A 105 -0.39 -3.97 7.13
CA PHE A 105 0.16 -2.87 7.93
C PHE A 105 0.66 -1.72 7.04
N PHE A 106 1.33 -1.99 5.93
CA PHE A 106 1.81 -0.93 5.04
C PHE A 106 0.68 -0.18 4.31
N ASN A 107 -0.48 -0.79 4.11
CA ASN A 107 -1.61 -0.16 3.44
C ASN A 107 -2.65 0.41 4.39
N ALA A 108 -2.62 0.08 5.68
CA ALA A 108 -3.65 0.51 6.63
C ALA A 108 -3.68 2.03 6.83
N LYS A 109 -2.49 2.68 6.85
CA LYS A 109 -2.37 4.13 7.09
C LYS A 109 -1.17 4.70 6.32
N PRO A 110 -1.23 4.79 4.98
CA PRO A 110 -0.08 5.18 4.16
C PRO A 110 0.35 6.64 4.36
N ASP A 111 -0.57 7.52 4.75
CA ASP A 111 -0.40 8.96 4.91
C ASP A 111 0.01 9.38 6.32
N THR A 112 0.06 8.46 7.27
CA THR A 112 0.46 8.73 8.66
C THR A 112 1.76 8.04 9.01
N GLN A 113 2.54 8.65 9.92
CA GLN A 113 3.73 8.01 10.45
C GLN A 113 3.33 6.77 11.26
N MET A 114 3.72 5.59 10.78
CA MET A 114 3.37 4.32 11.35
C MET A 114 4.55 3.68 12.04
N GLU A 115 4.30 3.11 13.21
CA GLU A 115 5.19 2.15 13.86
C GLU A 115 4.70 0.75 13.50
N PHE A 116 5.54 -0.01 12.80
CA PHE A 116 5.26 -1.39 12.43
C PHE A 116 5.90 -2.32 13.44
N ASP A 117 5.06 -2.87 14.31
CA ASP A 117 5.50 -3.80 15.34
C ASP A 117 5.65 -5.21 14.75
N LEU A 118 6.91 -5.66 14.66
CA LEU A 118 7.26 -6.97 14.13
C LEU A 118 6.74 -8.11 15.01
N GLY A 119 6.67 -7.89 16.33
CA GLY A 119 6.12 -8.87 17.26
C GLY A 119 4.61 -9.04 17.08
N LEU A 120 3.89 -7.91 16.98
CA LEU A 120 2.44 -7.92 16.72
C LEU A 120 2.11 -8.57 15.38
N ALA A 121 2.89 -8.30 14.35
CA ALA A 121 2.63 -8.78 12.99
C ALA A 121 2.66 -10.32 12.83
N VAL A 122 3.31 -11.03 13.76
CA VAL A 122 3.39 -12.51 13.76
C VAL A 122 2.48 -13.17 14.79
N ARG A 123 1.75 -12.40 15.60
CA ARG A 123 0.85 -12.96 16.62
C ARG A 123 -0.36 -13.62 15.98
N GLU A 124 -0.76 -14.77 16.55
CA GLU A 124 -1.94 -15.52 16.14
C GLU A 124 -3.10 -15.35 17.15
N ASP A 125 -3.41 -14.10 17.47
CA ASP A 125 -4.48 -13.72 18.39
C ASP A 125 -5.23 -12.47 17.93
N SER A 126 -6.27 -12.08 18.70
CA SER A 126 -7.14 -10.95 18.36
C SER A 126 -6.48 -9.57 18.39
N GLU A 127 -5.28 -9.45 18.94
CA GLU A 127 -4.56 -8.19 18.91
C GLU A 127 -3.91 -7.94 17.53
N ASN A 128 -3.64 -9.00 16.76
CA ASN A 128 -3.20 -8.89 15.38
C ASN A 128 -4.40 -8.71 14.44
N PRO A 129 -4.61 -7.52 13.85
CA PRO A 129 -5.77 -7.27 12.99
C PRO A 129 -5.81 -8.17 11.75
N VAL A 130 -4.66 -8.58 11.23
CA VAL A 130 -4.57 -9.48 10.08
C VAL A 130 -5.09 -10.85 10.43
N TYR A 131 -4.61 -11.41 11.55
CA TYR A 131 -5.05 -12.71 12.05
C TYR A 131 -6.55 -12.68 12.37
N TYR A 132 -7.05 -11.59 12.93
CA TYR A 132 -8.48 -11.45 13.24
C TYR A 132 -9.35 -11.51 11.97
N VAL A 133 -8.97 -10.82 10.91
CA VAL A 133 -9.66 -10.88 9.61
C VAL A 133 -9.58 -12.28 9.00
N GLN A 134 -8.40 -12.90 9.01
CA GLN A 134 -8.20 -14.27 8.51
C GLN A 134 -9.04 -15.28 9.29
N TYR A 135 -9.13 -15.11 10.61
CA TYR A 135 -9.98 -15.95 11.47
C TYR A 135 -11.47 -15.79 11.12
N ALA A 136 -11.96 -14.57 10.93
CA ALA A 136 -13.34 -14.32 10.50
C ALA A 136 -13.64 -15.01 9.16
N TYR A 137 -12.74 -14.88 8.18
CA TYR A 137 -12.85 -15.56 6.89
C TYR A 137 -12.90 -17.09 7.04
N ALA A 138 -12.00 -17.66 7.84
CA ALA A 138 -11.97 -19.10 8.10
C ALA A 138 -13.28 -19.62 8.73
N ARG A 139 -13.88 -18.83 9.64
CA ARG A 139 -15.18 -19.14 10.23
C ARG A 139 -16.30 -19.12 9.20
N ILE A 140 -16.35 -18.10 8.36
CA ILE A 140 -17.35 -18.01 7.28
C ILE A 140 -17.20 -19.22 6.33
N CYS A 141 -15.99 -19.55 5.92
CA CYS A 141 -15.76 -20.74 5.09
C CYS A 141 -16.21 -22.04 5.75
N THR A 142 -16.00 -22.18 7.05
CA THR A 142 -16.43 -23.36 7.82
C THR A 142 -17.96 -23.44 7.88
N LEU A 143 -18.64 -22.33 8.12
CA LEU A 143 -20.09 -22.23 8.12
C LEU A 143 -20.69 -22.63 6.76
N LEU A 144 -20.14 -22.08 5.67
CA LEU A 144 -20.59 -22.41 4.31
C LEU A 144 -20.38 -23.89 3.96
N LYS A 145 -19.27 -24.49 4.43
CA LYS A 145 -19.02 -25.93 4.27
C LYS A 145 -20.02 -26.78 5.06
N ALA A 146 -20.36 -26.36 6.27
CA ALA A 146 -21.36 -27.06 7.09
C ALA A 146 -22.75 -27.01 6.43
N LEU A 147 -23.18 -25.84 5.95
CA LEU A 147 -24.43 -25.68 5.21
C LEU A 147 -24.48 -26.59 3.96
N ALA A 148 -23.40 -26.62 3.18
CA ALA A 148 -23.33 -27.50 2.01
C ALA A 148 -23.40 -28.99 2.38
N ALA A 149 -22.81 -29.40 3.51
CA ALA A 149 -22.87 -30.77 4.00
C ALA A 149 -24.30 -31.19 4.45
N GLU A 150 -25.11 -30.23 4.90
CA GLU A 150 -26.52 -30.40 5.22
C GLU A 150 -27.43 -30.32 3.98
N GLY A 151 -26.89 -30.17 2.78
CA GLY A 151 -27.61 -30.09 1.53
C GLY A 151 -28.17 -28.71 1.17
N HIS A 152 -27.79 -27.68 1.91
CA HIS A 152 -28.19 -26.31 1.62
C HIS A 152 -27.24 -25.67 0.59
N THR A 153 -27.82 -24.94 -0.36
CA THR A 153 -27.07 -24.15 -1.34
C THR A 153 -27.24 -22.67 -1.04
N VAL A 154 -26.13 -21.95 -0.93
CA VAL A 154 -26.17 -20.50 -0.78
C VAL A 154 -26.51 -19.88 -2.13
N PRO A 155 -27.62 -19.13 -2.27
CA PRO A 155 -27.97 -18.48 -3.53
C PRO A 155 -26.97 -17.40 -3.90
N ALA A 156 -26.92 -17.05 -5.18
CA ALA A 156 -26.21 -15.84 -5.59
C ALA A 156 -26.86 -14.59 -4.98
N ALA A 157 -26.10 -13.55 -4.68
CA ALA A 157 -26.61 -12.34 -4.04
C ALA A 157 -27.78 -11.70 -4.84
N ALA A 158 -27.78 -11.81 -6.16
CA ALA A 158 -28.85 -11.32 -7.03
C ALA A 158 -30.17 -12.12 -6.89
N ASP A 159 -30.10 -13.37 -6.43
CA ASP A 159 -31.23 -14.27 -6.31
C ASP A 159 -31.74 -14.39 -4.85
N ALA A 160 -31.06 -13.73 -3.92
CA ALA A 160 -31.43 -13.74 -2.52
C ALA A 160 -32.47 -12.65 -2.22
N ASP A 161 -33.51 -13.01 -1.45
CA ASP A 161 -34.47 -12.03 -0.91
C ASP A 161 -33.82 -11.32 0.31
N LEU A 162 -33.23 -10.17 0.07
CA LEU A 162 -32.58 -9.37 1.11
C LEU A 162 -33.59 -8.52 1.92
N SER A 163 -34.90 -8.52 1.57
CA SER A 163 -35.91 -7.74 2.27
C SER A 163 -36.16 -8.23 3.70
N VAL A 164 -35.78 -9.47 4.00
CA VAL A 164 -35.85 -10.08 5.33
C VAL A 164 -34.77 -9.56 6.30
N LEU A 165 -33.71 -8.92 5.77
CA LEU A 165 -32.66 -8.33 6.57
C LEU A 165 -33.13 -6.98 7.13
N THR A 166 -33.45 -6.93 8.42
CA THR A 166 -34.11 -5.77 9.06
C THR A 166 -33.21 -5.05 10.06
N ALA A 167 -32.27 -5.73 10.67
CA ALA A 167 -31.31 -5.13 11.61
C ALA A 167 -30.30 -4.20 10.90
N ASP A 168 -29.83 -3.20 11.61
CA ASP A 168 -28.88 -2.23 11.04
C ASP A 168 -27.55 -2.88 10.65
N GLU A 169 -27.09 -3.85 11.43
CA GLU A 169 -25.90 -4.66 11.19
C GLU A 169 -26.00 -5.55 9.94
N GLU A 170 -27.24 -5.91 9.57
CA GLU A 170 -27.53 -6.75 8.38
C GLU A 170 -27.58 -5.93 7.09
N LYS A 171 -27.74 -4.60 7.19
CA LYS A 171 -27.85 -3.68 6.05
C LYS A 171 -26.57 -2.95 5.71
N ALA A 172 -25.51 -3.13 6.51
CA ALA A 172 -24.24 -2.41 6.40
C ALA A 172 -23.38 -2.84 5.21
#